data_6b3261754c465bfc53c15115dc1a43a3
#
_entry.id   6b3261754c465bfc53c15115dc1a43a3
#
_cell.length_a   1.000
_cell.length_b   1.000
_cell.length_c   1.000
_cell.angle_alpha   90.00
_cell.angle_beta   90.00
_cell.angle_gamma   90.00
#
_symmetry.space_group_name_H-M   'P 1'
#
loop_
_entity.id
_entity.type
_entity.pdbx_description
1 polymer ?
#
loop_
_entity_poly.entity_id
_entity_poly.type
_entity_poly.pdbx_seq_one_letter_code
_entity_poly.pdbx_strand_id
1 'polypeptide(L)'
;MFMLRKNEYFIDVSAYQTDTLTNEKQASGTDKTIIKVSEGLSWLSPKAENQSENSDPIGYYHFARFGGDTEQARNEALFFINNLPSKKVSYLICDYEDGASPDKTANTQAVLTFMRVVREHGYKPIYYSYKPFTLVNLDDYHNILKEFPDSLWIAAYPDYQIRNEPTWNIFPSLDGIRWWQFTSNAMQGGLDKNVVLLDDEKQEEKTEDEEDMLNFVMRSKSGSTGYVGCVNGAIFGIGDWSTVVALQEAGCKHLVLDDGDFDRLLNSQKLDDEKRNEVLKVALENVANTIKNK
;
A
#
# COMPACT_ATOMS: atom_id res chain seq x y z
N MET A 1 14.28 6.11 2.36
CA MET A 1 12.97 5.58 2.79
C MET A 1 13.17 4.94 4.16
N PHE A 2 12.45 5.38 5.18
CA PHE A 2 12.62 4.85 6.54
C PHE A 2 11.92 3.51 6.64
N MET A 3 12.62 2.51 7.18
CA MET A 3 12.06 1.19 7.46
C MET A 3 11.66 1.12 8.93
N LEU A 4 10.42 0.70 9.19
CA LEU A 4 9.96 0.41 10.54
C LEU A 4 10.53 -0.93 11.01
N ARG A 5 10.91 -0.97 12.27
CA ARG A 5 11.39 -2.19 12.92
C ARG A 5 10.45 -2.62 14.04
N LYS A 6 10.38 -3.90 14.26
CA LYS A 6 9.63 -4.48 15.37
C LYS A 6 10.01 -3.83 16.69
N ASN A 7 9.03 -3.54 17.52
CA ASN A 7 9.11 -2.85 18.79
C ASN A 7 9.42 -1.34 18.70
N GLU A 8 9.48 -0.75 17.52
CA GLU A 8 9.46 0.71 17.39
C GLU A 8 8.06 1.25 17.68
N TYR A 9 8.02 2.49 18.17
CA TYR A 9 6.78 3.21 18.42
C TYR A 9 6.56 4.30 17.39
N PHE A 10 5.28 4.60 17.14
CA PHE A 10 4.85 5.78 16.41
C PHE A 10 3.55 6.33 17.03
N ILE A 11 3.22 7.57 16.74
CA ILE A 11 1.96 8.20 17.12
C ILE A 11 1.08 8.39 15.87
N ASP A 12 -0.23 8.35 16.06
CA ASP A 12 -1.13 8.81 15.03
C ASP A 12 -1.85 10.08 15.49
N VAL A 13 -2.02 10.99 14.55
CA VAL A 13 -2.43 12.37 14.81
C VAL A 13 -3.45 12.85 13.79
N SER A 14 -4.24 13.82 14.22
CA SER A 14 -5.27 14.45 13.40
C SER A 14 -5.30 15.96 13.63
N ALA A 15 -6.36 16.63 13.21
CA ALA A 15 -6.56 18.05 13.50
C ALA A 15 -6.73 18.38 15.00
N TYR A 16 -6.88 17.39 15.86
CA TYR A 16 -6.95 17.58 17.31
C TYR A 16 -5.59 17.90 17.94
N GLN A 17 -4.50 17.35 17.41
CA GLN A 17 -3.14 17.63 17.88
C GLN A 17 -2.60 18.94 17.30
N THR A 18 -1.45 19.39 17.79
CA THR A 18 -0.84 20.65 17.34
C THR A 18 -0.20 20.53 15.96
N ASP A 19 0.04 21.64 15.27
CA ASP A 19 0.69 21.67 13.97
C ASP A 19 2.17 21.24 14.04
N THR A 20 2.85 21.63 15.14
CA THR A 20 4.28 21.38 15.33
C THR A 20 4.60 20.04 15.96
N LEU A 21 3.60 19.39 16.59
CA LEU A 21 3.72 18.13 17.30
C LEU A 21 4.83 18.10 18.38
N THR A 22 5.24 19.26 18.88
CA THR A 22 6.40 19.34 19.80
C THR A 22 6.14 18.61 21.11
N ASN A 23 4.98 18.86 21.74
CA ASN A 23 4.63 18.22 23.00
C ASN A 23 4.28 16.75 22.80
N GLU A 24 3.62 16.42 21.71
CA GLU A 24 3.22 15.05 21.33
C GLU A 24 4.45 14.16 21.15
N LYS A 25 5.46 14.63 20.40
CA LYS A 25 6.74 13.93 20.20
C LYS A 25 7.52 13.77 21.50
N GLN A 26 7.57 14.81 22.32
CA GLN A 26 8.24 14.74 23.62
C GLN A 26 7.56 13.73 24.56
N ALA A 27 6.24 13.74 24.63
CA ALA A 27 5.48 12.85 25.51
C ALA A 27 5.55 11.39 25.07
N SER A 28 5.52 11.14 23.76
CA SER A 28 5.55 9.79 23.19
C SER A 28 6.97 9.22 23.06
N GLY A 29 8.01 10.06 23.03
CA GLY A 29 9.38 9.64 22.81
C GLY A 29 9.68 9.23 21.36
N THR A 30 8.83 9.62 20.40
CA THR A 30 9.02 9.33 18.97
C THR A 30 8.58 10.52 18.11
N ASP A 31 9.22 10.70 16.98
CA ASP A 31 8.84 11.64 15.92
C ASP A 31 8.17 10.94 14.71
N LYS A 32 8.11 9.60 14.73
CA LYS A 32 7.38 8.83 13.72
C LYS A 32 5.88 9.03 13.84
N THR A 33 5.22 9.36 12.74
CA THR A 33 3.80 9.71 12.74
C THR A 33 3.03 9.03 11.61
N ILE A 34 1.74 8.77 11.87
CA ILE A 34 0.72 8.59 10.85
C ILE A 34 -0.27 9.75 11.00
N ILE A 35 -0.59 10.46 9.91
CA ILE A 35 -1.31 11.73 9.96
C ILE A 35 -2.63 11.62 9.20
N LYS A 36 -3.75 12.08 9.82
CA LYS A 36 -5.04 12.20 9.14
C LYS A 36 -4.96 13.25 8.05
N VAL A 37 -5.27 12.86 6.82
CA VAL A 37 -5.31 13.78 5.67
C VAL A 37 -6.73 14.12 5.29
N SER A 38 -7.62 13.13 5.24
CA SER A 38 -8.96 13.34 4.72
C SER A 38 -10.02 12.46 5.39
N GLU A 39 -11.28 12.82 5.16
CA GLU A 39 -12.45 12.06 5.60
C GLU A 39 -13.57 12.18 4.56
N GLY A 40 -14.15 11.05 4.15
CA GLY A 40 -15.13 11.01 3.09
C GLY A 40 -14.63 11.69 1.80
N LEU A 41 -15.53 12.34 1.06
CA LEU A 41 -15.21 12.97 -0.22
C LEU A 41 -14.96 14.49 -0.16
N SER A 42 -14.99 15.10 1.03
CA SER A 42 -15.01 16.57 1.10
C SER A 42 -14.18 17.19 2.23
N TRP A 43 -13.85 16.45 3.29
CA TRP A 43 -13.10 17.01 4.40
C TRP A 43 -11.59 16.77 4.24
N LEU A 44 -10.81 17.80 4.42
CA LEU A 44 -9.35 17.76 4.45
C LEU A 44 -8.84 18.34 5.78
N SER A 45 -7.83 17.70 6.33
CA SER A 45 -7.18 18.16 7.55
C SER A 45 -6.45 19.49 7.28
N PRO A 46 -6.79 20.59 8.00
CA PRO A 46 -6.09 21.86 7.83
C PRO A 46 -4.65 21.84 8.38
N LYS A 47 -4.27 20.75 9.07
CA LYS A 47 -2.96 20.63 9.75
C LYS A 47 -2.04 19.58 9.10
N ALA A 48 -2.54 18.76 8.18
CA ALA A 48 -1.80 17.60 7.67
C ALA A 48 -0.43 17.98 7.09
N GLU A 49 -0.35 19.04 6.29
CA GLU A 49 0.92 19.50 5.72
C GLU A 49 1.90 19.95 6.81
N ASN A 50 1.47 20.83 7.73
CA ASN A 50 2.32 21.30 8.81
C ASN A 50 2.78 20.18 9.73
N GLN A 51 1.88 19.24 10.10
CA GLN A 51 2.23 18.07 10.90
C GLN A 51 3.23 17.18 10.18
N SER A 52 3.07 17.00 8.87
CA SER A 52 3.99 16.25 8.02
C SER A 52 5.37 16.92 8.00
N GLU A 53 5.44 18.23 7.78
CA GLU A 53 6.71 18.98 7.79
C GLU A 53 7.45 18.89 9.14
N ASN A 54 6.71 18.87 10.25
CA ASN A 54 7.24 18.91 11.61
C ASN A 54 7.48 17.53 12.25
N SER A 55 7.33 16.44 11.52
CA SER A 55 7.53 15.06 12.02
C SER A 55 8.25 14.18 11.01
N ASP A 56 8.41 12.90 11.34
CA ASP A 56 8.88 11.85 10.44
C ASP A 56 7.67 10.97 10.03
N PRO A 57 6.89 11.38 9.00
CA PRO A 57 5.70 10.66 8.63
C PRO A 57 6.06 9.33 7.96
N ILE A 58 5.51 8.24 8.49
CA ILE A 58 5.62 6.88 7.94
C ILE A 58 4.42 6.53 7.06
N GLY A 59 3.30 7.20 7.26
CA GLY A 59 2.06 7.02 6.53
C GLY A 59 1.07 8.15 6.73
N TYR A 60 0.02 8.12 5.90
CA TYR A 60 -1.14 8.99 6.01
C TYR A 60 -2.40 8.16 6.11
N TYR A 61 -3.45 8.68 6.77
CA TYR A 61 -4.72 7.98 6.84
C TYR A 61 -5.91 8.80 6.36
N HIS A 62 -6.88 8.06 5.86
CA HIS A 62 -8.19 8.53 5.45
C HIS A 62 -9.26 7.90 6.32
N PHE A 63 -10.10 8.72 6.94
CA PHE A 63 -11.25 8.24 7.67
C PHE A 63 -12.40 7.94 6.70
N ALA A 64 -12.70 6.66 6.57
CA ALA A 64 -13.62 6.15 5.57
C ALA A 64 -15.08 6.43 5.93
N ARG A 65 -15.86 6.85 4.94
CA ARG A 65 -17.31 7.09 5.03
C ARG A 65 -18.12 6.32 4.00
N PHE A 66 -17.49 5.44 3.26
CA PHE A 66 -18.10 4.71 2.13
C PHE A 66 -19.10 3.61 2.55
N GLY A 67 -19.18 3.25 3.84
CA GLY A 67 -20.03 2.11 4.28
C GLY A 67 -19.67 0.84 3.50
N GLY A 68 -20.66 0.27 2.78
CA GLY A 68 -20.44 -0.88 1.90
C GLY A 68 -20.41 -0.54 0.41
N ASP A 69 -20.28 0.74 0.03
CA ASP A 69 -20.30 1.18 -1.36
C ASP A 69 -18.89 1.17 -1.96
N THR A 70 -18.64 0.26 -2.91
CA THR A 70 -17.35 0.09 -3.58
C THR A 70 -17.00 1.24 -4.51
N GLU A 71 -17.97 1.91 -5.13
CA GLU A 71 -17.72 3.07 -5.98
C GLU A 71 -17.31 4.28 -5.12
N GLN A 72 -18.01 4.49 -4.01
CA GLN A 72 -17.63 5.52 -3.06
C GLN A 72 -16.25 5.23 -2.45
N ALA A 73 -15.95 3.98 -2.09
CA ALA A 73 -14.63 3.59 -1.58
C ALA A 73 -13.49 3.90 -2.57
N ARG A 74 -13.72 3.63 -3.86
CA ARG A 74 -12.78 4.03 -4.93
C ARG A 74 -12.59 5.55 -4.98
N ASN A 75 -13.69 6.30 -4.96
CA ASN A 75 -13.65 7.75 -5.04
C ASN A 75 -12.98 8.38 -3.80
N GLU A 76 -13.23 7.84 -2.60
CA GLU A 76 -12.58 8.27 -1.36
C GLU A 76 -11.08 7.99 -1.39
N ALA A 77 -10.65 6.82 -1.89
CA ALA A 77 -9.23 6.50 -2.05
C ALA A 77 -8.53 7.47 -3.02
N LEU A 78 -9.14 7.77 -4.17
CA LEU A 78 -8.62 8.75 -5.13
C LEU A 78 -8.59 10.16 -4.56
N PHE A 79 -9.64 10.57 -3.84
CA PHE A 79 -9.68 11.86 -3.15
C PHE A 79 -8.53 11.99 -2.13
N PHE A 80 -8.31 10.94 -1.34
CA PHE A 80 -7.22 10.87 -0.38
C PHE A 80 -5.85 11.01 -1.06
N ILE A 81 -5.57 10.19 -2.07
CA ILE A 81 -4.28 10.16 -2.78
C ILE A 81 -3.98 11.52 -3.45
N ASN A 82 -5.00 12.16 -4.03
CA ASN A 82 -4.83 13.45 -4.70
C ASN A 82 -4.59 14.63 -3.74
N ASN A 83 -4.76 14.42 -2.43
CA ASN A 83 -4.60 15.47 -1.41
C ASN A 83 -3.54 15.13 -0.36
N LEU A 84 -2.59 14.24 -0.69
CA LEU A 84 -1.50 13.89 0.23
C LEU A 84 -0.56 15.08 0.46
N PRO A 85 0.00 15.21 1.68
CA PRO A 85 1.08 16.15 1.95
C PRO A 85 2.31 15.94 1.06
N SER A 86 3.19 16.95 1.03
CA SER A 86 4.38 16.97 0.16
C SER A 86 5.42 15.90 0.48
N LYS A 87 5.53 15.47 1.76
CA LYS A 87 6.46 14.39 2.13
C LYS A 87 5.97 13.03 1.67
N LYS A 88 6.85 12.30 1.00
CA LYS A 88 6.56 10.93 0.55
C LYS A 88 6.58 9.95 1.71
N VAL A 89 5.61 9.05 1.71
CA VAL A 89 5.44 7.97 2.69
C VAL A 89 5.31 6.64 1.98
N SER A 90 5.45 5.54 2.75
CA SER A 90 5.26 4.20 2.21
C SER A 90 3.84 3.70 2.35
N TYR A 91 3.15 4.12 3.41
CA TYR A 91 1.87 3.54 3.82
C TYR A 91 0.73 4.53 3.67
N LEU A 92 -0.39 4.05 3.10
CA LEU A 92 -1.66 4.75 3.11
C LEU A 92 -2.72 3.88 3.77
N ILE A 93 -3.43 4.47 4.72
CA ILE A 93 -4.28 3.74 5.65
C ILE A 93 -5.76 4.01 5.36
N CYS A 94 -6.54 2.94 5.25
CA CYS A 94 -7.99 2.94 5.29
C CYS A 94 -8.43 2.82 6.75
N ASP A 95 -8.83 3.92 7.36
CA ASP A 95 -9.39 3.98 8.71
C ASP A 95 -10.91 3.77 8.62
N TYR A 96 -11.34 2.50 8.84
CA TYR A 96 -12.73 2.09 8.71
C TYR A 96 -13.25 1.58 10.06
N GLU A 97 -13.84 2.48 10.82
CA GLU A 97 -14.29 2.21 12.20
C GLU A 97 -15.68 2.78 12.53
N ASP A 98 -16.34 3.38 11.54
CA ASP A 98 -17.69 3.94 11.67
C ASP A 98 -18.45 3.83 10.35
N GLY A 99 -19.79 3.92 10.42
CA GLY A 99 -20.65 4.01 9.25
C GLY A 99 -20.75 2.73 8.40
N ALA A 100 -20.40 1.56 8.94
CA ALA A 100 -20.54 0.29 8.23
C ALA A 100 -22.00 0.03 7.83
N SER A 101 -22.21 -0.52 6.63
CA SER A 101 -23.51 -0.99 6.21
C SER A 101 -23.91 -2.28 6.95
N PRO A 102 -25.20 -2.67 6.97
CA PRO A 102 -25.60 -3.97 7.49
C PRO A 102 -25.07 -5.16 6.68
N ASP A 103 -24.67 -4.94 5.44
CA ASP A 103 -24.10 -5.97 4.56
C ASP A 103 -22.58 -6.07 4.77
N LYS A 104 -22.18 -7.09 5.52
CA LYS A 104 -20.78 -7.34 5.87
C LYS A 104 -19.91 -7.66 4.65
N THR A 105 -20.45 -8.36 3.66
CA THR A 105 -19.74 -8.69 2.43
C THR A 105 -19.49 -7.43 1.61
N ALA A 106 -20.48 -6.56 1.50
CA ALA A 106 -20.32 -5.25 0.86
C ALA A 106 -19.27 -4.39 1.56
N ASN A 107 -19.26 -4.37 2.90
CA ASN A 107 -18.24 -3.66 3.68
C ASN A 107 -16.82 -4.18 3.37
N THR A 108 -16.64 -5.50 3.37
CA THR A 108 -15.34 -6.13 3.07
C THR A 108 -14.89 -5.78 1.63
N GLN A 109 -15.80 -5.82 0.66
CA GLN A 109 -15.49 -5.46 -0.73
C GLN A 109 -15.15 -3.98 -0.89
N ALA A 110 -15.81 -3.10 -0.16
CA ALA A 110 -15.51 -1.66 -0.17
C ALA A 110 -14.11 -1.39 0.40
N VAL A 111 -13.74 -1.99 1.54
CA VAL A 111 -12.39 -1.91 2.10
C VAL A 111 -11.34 -2.44 1.11
N LEU A 112 -11.56 -3.61 0.53
CA LEU A 112 -10.66 -4.19 -0.49
C LEU A 112 -10.52 -3.27 -1.70
N THR A 113 -11.60 -2.64 -2.15
CA THR A 113 -11.57 -1.70 -3.28
C THR A 113 -10.70 -0.48 -2.95
N PHE A 114 -10.85 0.12 -1.76
CA PHE A 114 -9.99 1.22 -1.31
C PHE A 114 -8.52 0.81 -1.31
N MET A 115 -8.20 -0.33 -0.69
CA MET A 115 -6.83 -0.83 -0.57
C MET A 115 -6.19 -1.16 -1.92
N ARG A 116 -6.97 -1.67 -2.89
CA ARG A 116 -6.50 -1.91 -4.26
C ARG A 116 -6.11 -0.62 -4.96
N VAL A 117 -6.94 0.42 -4.85
CA VAL A 117 -6.63 1.75 -5.42
C VAL A 117 -5.34 2.30 -4.82
N VAL A 118 -5.15 2.18 -3.52
CA VAL A 118 -3.90 2.58 -2.84
C VAL A 118 -2.69 1.83 -3.41
N ARG A 119 -2.78 0.51 -3.58
CA ARG A 119 -1.72 -0.33 -4.16
C ARG A 119 -1.43 0.05 -5.63
N GLU A 120 -2.46 0.27 -6.43
CA GLU A 120 -2.36 0.68 -7.84
C GLU A 120 -1.58 2.00 -8.02
N HIS A 121 -1.57 2.84 -6.98
CA HIS A 121 -0.82 4.11 -6.96
C HIS A 121 0.57 3.99 -6.28
N GLY A 122 1.06 2.75 -6.07
CA GLY A 122 2.42 2.50 -5.59
C GLY A 122 2.62 2.58 -4.08
N TYR A 123 1.54 2.65 -3.28
CA TYR A 123 1.61 2.67 -1.82
C TYR A 123 1.29 1.31 -1.21
N LYS A 124 1.77 1.08 0.01
CA LYS A 124 1.41 -0.09 0.82
C LYS A 124 0.10 0.20 1.58
N PRO A 125 -1.01 -0.49 1.25
CA PRO A 125 -2.26 -0.26 1.94
C PRO A 125 -2.29 -0.92 3.32
N ILE A 126 -2.88 -0.25 4.30
CA ILE A 126 -3.14 -0.77 5.64
C ILE A 126 -4.64 -0.57 5.96
N TYR A 127 -5.25 -1.57 6.53
CA TYR A 127 -6.58 -1.50 7.14
C TYR A 127 -6.43 -1.17 8.62
N TYR A 128 -7.02 -0.06 9.07
CA TYR A 128 -7.14 0.27 10.48
C TYR A 128 -8.58 0.15 10.95
N SER A 129 -8.73 -0.41 12.14
CA SER A 129 -9.97 -0.45 12.90
C SER A 129 -9.70 -0.96 14.34
N TYR A 130 -10.77 -1.13 15.13
CA TYR A 130 -10.69 -1.87 16.38
C TYR A 130 -11.32 -3.27 16.26
N LYS A 131 -10.82 -4.22 17.06
CA LYS A 131 -11.18 -5.64 16.96
C LYS A 131 -12.69 -5.90 16.92
N PRO A 132 -13.53 -5.36 17.87
CA PRO A 132 -14.97 -5.59 17.81
C PRO A 132 -15.63 -5.13 16.52
N PHE A 133 -15.25 -3.96 16.00
CA PHE A 133 -15.80 -3.46 14.74
C PHE A 133 -15.43 -4.36 13.56
N THR A 134 -14.17 -4.75 13.48
CA THR A 134 -13.67 -5.67 12.44
C THR A 134 -14.47 -6.97 12.41
N LEU A 135 -14.65 -7.63 13.55
CA LEU A 135 -15.35 -8.92 13.64
C LEU A 135 -16.86 -8.82 13.47
N VAL A 136 -17.46 -7.67 13.78
CA VAL A 136 -18.91 -7.46 13.66
C VAL A 136 -19.31 -7.01 12.26
N ASN A 137 -18.52 -6.16 11.60
CA ASN A 137 -18.90 -5.48 10.38
C ASN A 137 -18.27 -6.02 9.10
N LEU A 138 -17.23 -6.83 9.17
CA LEU A 138 -16.71 -7.56 8.03
C LEU A 138 -17.27 -8.99 8.01
N ASP A 139 -17.43 -9.58 6.83
CA ASP A 139 -17.84 -10.98 6.69
C ASP A 139 -16.70 -11.93 7.14
N ASP A 140 -15.48 -11.68 6.66
CA ASP A 140 -14.26 -12.35 7.10
C ASP A 140 -13.05 -11.43 6.80
N TYR A 141 -12.37 -10.89 7.83
CA TYR A 141 -11.20 -10.05 7.67
C TYR A 141 -10.01 -10.80 7.02
N HIS A 142 -10.00 -12.13 7.04
CA HIS A 142 -9.00 -12.90 6.32
C HIS A 142 -9.09 -12.71 4.80
N ASN A 143 -10.22 -12.23 4.26
CA ASN A 143 -10.30 -11.84 2.85
C ASN A 143 -9.39 -10.65 2.55
N ILE A 144 -9.17 -9.74 3.51
CA ILE A 144 -8.16 -8.68 3.41
C ILE A 144 -6.76 -9.30 3.40
N LEU A 145 -6.47 -10.21 4.34
CA LEU A 145 -5.15 -10.83 4.48
C LEU A 145 -4.75 -11.73 3.31
N LYS A 146 -5.71 -12.33 2.61
CA LYS A 146 -5.45 -13.12 1.39
C LYS A 146 -4.85 -12.27 0.27
N GLU A 147 -5.26 -11.01 0.16
CA GLU A 147 -4.79 -10.10 -0.88
C GLU A 147 -3.66 -9.17 -0.38
N PHE A 148 -3.72 -8.79 0.89
CA PHE A 148 -2.79 -7.88 1.57
C PHE A 148 -2.29 -8.53 2.86
N PRO A 149 -1.31 -9.45 2.80
CA PRO A 149 -0.75 -10.08 3.99
C PRO A 149 -0.18 -9.04 4.96
N ASP A 150 -0.31 -9.29 6.26
CA ASP A 150 0.25 -8.45 7.30
C ASP A 150 -0.10 -6.95 7.18
N SER A 151 -1.34 -6.66 6.82
CA SER A 151 -1.81 -5.30 6.54
C SER A 151 -2.80 -4.76 7.57
N LEU A 152 -2.92 -5.38 8.74
CA LEU A 152 -3.82 -4.89 9.78
C LEU A 152 -3.10 -3.98 10.77
N TRP A 153 -3.73 -2.86 11.07
CA TRP A 153 -3.45 -2.00 12.21
C TRP A 153 -4.69 -2.00 13.11
N ILE A 154 -4.57 -2.59 14.28
CA ILE A 154 -5.73 -2.83 15.15
C ILE A 154 -5.59 -2.09 16.47
N ALA A 155 -6.63 -1.34 16.84
CA ALA A 155 -6.73 -0.70 18.14
C ALA A 155 -7.30 -1.66 19.18
N ALA A 156 -6.65 -1.71 20.34
CA ALA A 156 -7.15 -2.35 21.55
C ALA A 156 -6.37 -1.83 22.75
N TYR A 157 -7.07 -1.25 23.70
CA TYR A 157 -6.48 -0.73 24.95
C TYR A 157 -7.43 -0.97 26.14
N PRO A 158 -6.88 -1.10 27.37
CA PRO A 158 -7.69 -1.54 28.53
C PRO A 158 -8.59 -0.43 29.09
N ASP A 159 -8.16 0.82 28.96
CA ASP A 159 -8.79 2.00 29.56
C ASP A 159 -8.22 3.28 28.92
N TYR A 160 -8.60 4.43 29.47
CA TYR A 160 -8.14 5.76 29.04
C TYR A 160 -7.09 6.37 30.00
N GLN A 161 -6.38 5.56 30.77
CA GLN A 161 -5.27 6.03 31.59
C GLN A 161 -4.06 6.38 30.72
N ILE A 162 -3.28 7.39 31.14
CA ILE A 162 -2.04 7.75 30.44
C ILE A 162 -1.08 6.56 30.51
N ARG A 163 -0.63 6.11 29.31
CA ARG A 163 0.35 5.02 29.20
C ARG A 163 1.22 5.17 27.97
N ASN A 164 2.48 4.83 28.15
CA ASN A 164 3.47 4.89 27.09
C ASN A 164 4.01 3.51 26.67
N GLU A 165 3.56 2.44 27.36
CA GLU A 165 3.95 1.07 27.08
C GLU A 165 2.70 0.19 26.88
N PRO A 166 2.77 -0.80 25.98
CA PRO A 166 1.65 -1.69 25.69
C PRO A 166 1.33 -2.61 26.90
N THR A 167 0.04 -2.81 27.12
CA THR A 167 -0.48 -3.78 28.08
C THR A 167 -0.75 -5.10 27.37
N TRP A 168 0.26 -5.95 27.21
CA TRP A 168 0.26 -7.12 26.34
C TRP A 168 -0.87 -8.13 26.56
N ASN A 169 -1.46 -8.22 27.74
CA ASN A 169 -2.62 -9.08 27.99
C ASN A 169 -3.92 -8.58 27.31
N ILE A 170 -3.89 -7.37 26.73
CA ILE A 170 -5.01 -6.78 25.96
C ILE A 170 -4.75 -6.88 24.45
N PHE A 171 -3.64 -7.48 24.06
CA PHE A 171 -3.32 -7.65 22.63
C PHE A 171 -4.50 -8.25 21.85
N PRO A 172 -4.90 -7.67 20.71
CA PRO A 172 -6.15 -8.03 20.02
C PRO A 172 -6.20 -9.46 19.47
N SER A 173 -5.05 -10.11 19.30
CA SER A 173 -4.94 -11.53 18.90
C SER A 173 -5.75 -11.86 17.63
N LEU A 174 -5.58 -11.06 16.56
CA LEU A 174 -6.01 -11.36 15.20
C LEU A 174 -4.78 -11.73 14.37
N ASP A 175 -4.98 -12.48 13.30
CA ASP A 175 -3.91 -12.77 12.35
C ASP A 175 -3.55 -11.52 11.53
N GLY A 176 -2.33 -11.44 11.04
CA GLY A 176 -1.88 -10.40 10.12
C GLY A 176 -1.80 -8.98 10.69
N ILE A 177 -1.70 -8.84 12.03
CA ILE A 177 -1.51 -7.53 12.66
C ILE A 177 -0.05 -7.07 12.45
N ARG A 178 0.12 -6.01 11.71
CA ARG A 178 1.41 -5.32 11.53
C ARG A 178 1.66 -4.31 12.63
N TRP A 179 0.61 -3.55 13.02
CA TRP A 179 0.69 -2.49 14.03
C TRP A 179 -0.44 -2.62 15.04
N TRP A 180 -0.15 -2.28 16.29
CA TRP A 180 -1.13 -2.26 17.35
C TRP A 180 -1.18 -0.88 18.00
N GLN A 181 -2.35 -0.23 17.92
CA GLN A 181 -2.65 0.96 18.73
C GLN A 181 -3.03 0.50 20.13
N PHE A 182 -2.13 0.69 21.09
CA PHE A 182 -2.27 0.17 22.44
C PHE A 182 -2.79 1.18 23.45
N THR A 183 -2.92 2.45 23.06
CA THR A 183 -3.50 3.53 23.86
C THR A 183 -4.01 4.65 22.98
N SER A 184 -5.05 5.33 23.45
CA SER A 184 -5.51 6.62 22.94
C SER A 184 -5.10 7.78 23.84
N ASN A 185 -4.25 7.54 24.83
CA ASN A 185 -3.89 8.53 25.83
C ASN A 185 -2.43 8.38 26.28
N ALA A 186 -1.48 8.60 25.36
CA ALA A 186 -0.05 8.63 25.69
C ALA A 186 0.36 9.92 26.42
N MET A 187 -0.50 10.93 26.41
CA MET A 187 -0.32 12.17 27.18
C MET A 187 -1.67 12.74 27.64
N GLN A 188 -1.63 13.64 28.60
CA GLN A 188 -2.84 14.36 29.03
C GLN A 188 -3.45 15.14 27.85
N GLY A 189 -4.74 14.98 27.63
CA GLY A 189 -5.46 15.57 26.51
C GLY A 189 -5.66 14.64 25.30
N GLY A 190 -5.12 13.43 25.37
CA GLY A 190 -5.29 12.39 24.35
C GLY A 190 -4.18 12.41 23.28
N LEU A 191 -3.53 11.28 23.11
CA LEU A 191 -2.59 11.02 22.02
C LEU A 191 -2.53 9.52 21.77
N ASP A 192 -2.81 9.13 20.56
CA ASP A 192 -2.76 7.74 20.14
C ASP A 192 -1.30 7.29 19.99
N LYS A 193 -0.96 6.13 20.56
CA LYS A 193 0.38 5.56 20.43
C LYS A 193 0.33 4.09 20.07
N ASN A 194 1.28 3.71 19.25
CA ASN A 194 1.28 2.46 18.52
C ASN A 194 2.62 1.75 18.66
N VAL A 195 2.59 0.43 18.51
CA VAL A 195 3.78 -0.41 18.46
C VAL A 195 3.83 -1.20 17.14
N VAL A 196 5.00 -1.23 16.53
CA VAL A 196 5.30 -2.04 15.35
C VAL A 196 5.53 -3.48 15.76
N LEU A 197 4.82 -4.42 15.16
CA LEU A 197 4.91 -5.85 15.48
C LEU A 197 5.75 -6.64 14.46
N LEU A 198 5.88 -6.13 13.24
CA LEU A 198 6.62 -6.77 12.16
C LEU A 198 7.59 -5.76 11.54
N ASP A 199 8.81 -6.23 11.29
CA ASP A 199 9.79 -5.44 10.55
C ASP A 199 9.26 -5.12 9.14
N ASP A 200 9.58 -3.92 8.66
CA ASP A 200 9.48 -3.69 7.23
C ASP A 200 10.50 -4.58 6.52
N GLU A 201 10.02 -5.37 5.56
CA GLU A 201 10.95 -6.06 4.68
C GLU A 201 11.84 -5.01 4.01
N LYS A 202 13.14 -5.28 3.95
CA LYS A 202 13.99 -4.54 3.03
C LYS A 202 13.35 -4.67 1.67
N GLN A 203 12.77 -3.57 1.15
CA GLN A 203 12.61 -3.50 -0.29
C GLN A 203 14.05 -3.65 -0.81
N GLU A 204 14.34 -4.77 -1.46
CA GLU A 204 15.40 -4.74 -2.44
C GLU A 204 15.05 -3.51 -3.29
N GLU A 205 15.92 -2.50 -3.28
CA GLU A 205 15.77 -1.37 -4.20
C GLU A 205 15.64 -2.01 -5.58
N LYS A 206 14.40 -2.13 -6.06
CA LYS A 206 14.20 -2.34 -7.49
C LYS A 206 14.88 -1.14 -8.11
N THR A 207 16.01 -1.37 -8.71
CA THR A 207 16.66 -0.33 -9.49
C THR A 207 15.63 0.19 -10.49
N GLU A 208 15.61 1.49 -10.76
CA GLU A 208 14.69 2.10 -11.76
C GLU A 208 14.66 1.29 -13.06
N ASP A 209 15.71 0.54 -13.34
CA ASP A 209 15.83 -0.41 -14.46
C ASP A 209 14.90 -1.64 -14.36
N GLU A 210 14.46 -2.09 -13.16
CA GLU A 210 13.57 -3.26 -13.01
C GLU A 210 12.08 -2.90 -13.16
N GLU A 211 11.63 -1.73 -12.69
CA GLU A 211 10.25 -1.26 -12.95
C GLU A 211 10.03 -0.91 -14.42
N ASP A 212 11.03 -0.31 -15.07
CA ASP A 212 11.02 -0.02 -16.50
C ASP A 212 11.06 -1.29 -17.37
N MET A 213 11.55 -2.42 -16.83
CA MET A 213 11.61 -3.68 -17.58
C MET A 213 10.28 -4.46 -17.61
N LEU A 214 9.31 -4.12 -16.77
CA LEU A 214 7.98 -4.75 -16.79
C LEU A 214 7.07 -4.20 -17.89
N ASN A 215 7.45 -3.09 -18.52
CA ASN A 215 6.73 -2.46 -19.62
C ASN A 215 7.60 -2.46 -20.87
N PHE A 216 7.35 -3.39 -21.78
CA PHE A 216 8.15 -3.52 -23.00
C PHE A 216 7.33 -3.99 -24.20
N VAL A 217 7.81 -3.66 -25.38
CA VAL A 217 7.38 -4.26 -26.64
C VAL A 217 8.50 -5.16 -27.12
N MET A 218 8.19 -6.39 -27.44
CA MET A 218 9.19 -7.37 -27.86
C MET A 218 8.87 -7.98 -29.21
N ARG A 219 9.92 -8.43 -29.92
CA ARG A 219 9.83 -9.30 -31.09
C ARG A 219 10.92 -10.36 -31.04
N SER A 220 10.71 -11.46 -31.74
CA SER A 220 11.77 -12.43 -31.96
C SER A 220 12.83 -11.89 -32.89
N LYS A 221 14.06 -12.37 -32.77
CA LYS A 221 15.20 -12.00 -33.64
C LYS A 221 15.00 -12.42 -35.07
N SER A 222 14.37 -13.56 -35.31
CA SER A 222 14.00 -14.06 -36.63
C SER A 222 12.93 -13.20 -37.33
N GLY A 223 12.13 -12.43 -36.52
CA GLY A 223 11.05 -11.61 -37.05
C GLY A 223 9.81 -12.40 -37.49
N SER A 224 9.76 -13.71 -37.23
CA SER A 224 8.71 -14.60 -37.73
C SER A 224 7.36 -14.49 -37.02
N THR A 225 7.30 -13.84 -35.86
CA THR A 225 6.15 -13.92 -34.94
C THR A 225 5.51 -12.58 -34.58
N GLY A 226 5.77 -11.51 -35.30
CA GLY A 226 5.15 -10.20 -35.02
C GLY A 226 5.63 -9.57 -33.72
N TYR A 227 4.92 -8.54 -33.25
CA TYR A 227 5.21 -7.83 -32.00
C TYR A 227 4.30 -8.29 -30.86
N VAL A 228 4.85 -8.32 -29.66
CA VAL A 228 4.13 -8.63 -28.44
C VAL A 228 4.42 -7.54 -27.41
N GLY A 229 3.40 -7.01 -26.78
CA GLY A 229 3.52 -6.05 -25.68
C GLY A 229 3.46 -6.76 -24.32
N CYS A 230 4.20 -6.23 -23.36
CA CYS A 230 4.05 -6.53 -21.95
C CYS A 230 3.85 -5.23 -21.19
N VAL A 231 2.75 -5.09 -20.50
CA VAL A 231 2.44 -3.92 -19.67
C VAL A 231 1.96 -4.44 -18.31
N ASN A 232 2.66 -4.05 -17.26
CA ASN A 232 2.39 -4.52 -15.89
C ASN A 232 2.28 -6.05 -15.78
N GLY A 233 3.13 -6.77 -16.51
CA GLY A 233 3.15 -8.24 -16.52
C GLY A 233 2.08 -8.90 -17.42
N ALA A 234 1.14 -8.14 -17.97
CA ALA A 234 0.17 -8.65 -18.93
C ALA A 234 0.78 -8.69 -20.33
N ILE A 235 0.80 -9.87 -20.96
CA ILE A 235 1.37 -10.10 -22.29
C ILE A 235 0.23 -10.17 -23.32
N PHE A 236 0.35 -9.43 -24.43
CA PHE A 236 -0.66 -9.39 -25.49
C PHE A 236 -0.02 -9.23 -26.88
N GLY A 237 -0.67 -9.77 -27.89
CA GLY A 237 -0.23 -9.61 -29.30
C GLY A 237 -0.52 -8.20 -29.79
N ILE A 238 0.41 -7.64 -30.59
CA ILE A 238 0.25 -6.33 -31.22
C ILE A 238 0.08 -6.55 -32.74
N GLY A 239 -1.09 -6.14 -33.26
CA GLY A 239 -1.46 -6.35 -34.65
C GLY A 239 -1.01 -5.26 -35.62
N ASP A 240 -0.55 -4.10 -35.13
CA ASP A 240 -0.21 -2.95 -35.94
C ASP A 240 0.98 -2.17 -35.35
N TRP A 241 1.70 -1.47 -36.26
CA TRP A 241 2.88 -0.69 -35.90
C TRP A 241 2.55 0.57 -35.09
N SER A 242 1.38 1.15 -35.28
CA SER A 242 0.97 2.36 -34.52
C SER A 242 0.85 2.09 -33.07
N THR A 243 0.39 0.90 -32.66
CA THR A 243 0.35 0.44 -31.26
C THR A 243 1.77 0.27 -30.69
N VAL A 244 2.73 -0.25 -31.47
CA VAL A 244 4.13 -0.34 -31.05
C VAL A 244 4.70 1.05 -30.76
N VAL A 245 4.47 2.01 -31.65
CA VAL A 245 4.94 3.41 -31.50
C VAL A 245 4.30 4.05 -30.25
N ALA A 246 2.98 3.91 -30.07
CA ALA A 246 2.28 4.47 -28.91
C ALA A 246 2.81 3.91 -27.57
N LEU A 247 3.11 2.62 -27.50
CA LEU A 247 3.70 2.00 -26.31
C LEU A 247 5.14 2.49 -26.06
N GLN A 248 5.94 2.70 -27.11
CA GLN A 248 7.28 3.28 -26.96
C GLN A 248 7.23 4.75 -26.51
N GLU A 249 6.30 5.54 -27.04
CA GLU A 249 6.06 6.92 -26.60
C GLU A 249 5.56 6.99 -25.14
N ALA A 250 4.85 5.94 -24.69
CA ALA A 250 4.44 5.77 -23.29
C ALA A 250 5.56 5.22 -22.37
N GLY A 251 6.80 5.07 -22.87
CA GLY A 251 7.97 4.64 -22.10
C GLY A 251 8.28 3.14 -22.15
N CYS A 252 7.53 2.33 -22.92
CA CYS A 252 7.84 0.90 -23.06
C CYS A 252 9.14 0.69 -23.84
N LYS A 253 10.05 -0.11 -23.29
CA LYS A 253 11.31 -0.47 -23.97
C LYS A 253 11.06 -1.43 -25.13
N HIS A 254 11.79 -1.27 -26.21
CA HIS A 254 11.73 -2.19 -27.35
C HIS A 254 12.84 -3.26 -27.21
N LEU A 255 12.42 -4.51 -27.08
CA LEU A 255 13.31 -5.66 -26.90
C LEU A 255 13.31 -6.55 -28.15
N VAL A 256 14.49 -6.97 -28.58
CA VAL A 256 14.67 -8.02 -29.58
C VAL A 256 15.25 -9.22 -28.89
N LEU A 257 14.47 -10.29 -28.75
CA LEU A 257 14.84 -11.50 -28.03
C LEU A 257 15.29 -12.62 -28.99
N ASP A 258 16.17 -13.47 -28.54
CA ASP A 258 16.40 -14.74 -29.23
C ASP A 258 15.10 -15.56 -29.26
N ASP A 259 14.89 -16.33 -30.35
CA ASP A 259 13.61 -17.01 -30.57
C ASP A 259 13.20 -17.92 -29.42
N GLY A 260 14.15 -18.60 -28.78
CA GLY A 260 13.87 -19.44 -27.61
C GLY A 260 13.43 -18.67 -26.36
N ASP A 261 13.94 -17.46 -26.12
CA ASP A 261 13.51 -16.63 -24.99
C ASP A 261 12.17 -15.95 -25.29
N PHE A 262 11.94 -15.56 -26.54
CA PHE A 262 10.64 -15.06 -27.00
C PHE A 262 9.54 -16.11 -26.82
N ASP A 263 9.76 -17.35 -27.25
CA ASP A 263 8.80 -18.44 -27.10
C ASP A 263 8.53 -18.80 -25.64
N ARG A 264 9.54 -18.75 -24.75
CA ARG A 264 9.37 -18.94 -23.31
C ARG A 264 8.47 -17.89 -22.71
N LEU A 265 8.69 -16.61 -23.01
CA LEU A 265 7.85 -15.51 -22.55
C LEU A 265 6.42 -15.62 -23.06
N LEU A 266 6.26 -15.89 -24.34
CA LEU A 266 4.93 -16.04 -24.96
C LEU A 266 4.15 -17.22 -24.32
N ASN A 267 4.81 -18.31 -24.03
CA ASN A 267 4.20 -19.47 -23.40
C ASN A 267 3.97 -19.31 -21.89
N SER A 268 4.60 -18.33 -21.23
CA SER A 268 4.39 -18.03 -19.81
C SER A 268 2.95 -17.65 -19.47
N GLN A 269 2.18 -17.16 -20.44
CA GLN A 269 0.74 -16.90 -20.27
C GLN A 269 -0.10 -18.11 -19.89
N LYS A 270 0.41 -19.32 -20.16
CA LYS A 270 -0.28 -20.58 -19.85
C LYS A 270 0.02 -21.10 -18.44
N LEU A 271 0.90 -20.42 -17.72
CA LEU A 271 1.32 -20.77 -16.37
C LEU A 271 0.47 -20.04 -15.32
N ASP A 272 0.38 -20.61 -14.12
CA ASP A 272 -0.13 -19.87 -12.97
C ASP A 272 0.76 -18.65 -12.64
N ASP A 273 0.24 -17.72 -11.85
CA ASP A 273 0.91 -16.43 -11.62
C ASP A 273 2.30 -16.58 -10.99
N GLU A 274 2.51 -17.58 -10.14
CA GLU A 274 3.79 -17.82 -9.47
C GLU A 274 4.86 -18.29 -10.48
N LYS A 275 4.53 -19.26 -11.32
CA LYS A 275 5.44 -19.75 -12.37
C LYS A 275 5.67 -18.73 -13.47
N ARG A 276 4.67 -17.89 -13.78
CA ARG A 276 4.80 -16.78 -14.74
C ARG A 276 5.84 -15.77 -14.25
N ASN A 277 5.77 -15.38 -12.97
CA ASN A 277 6.72 -14.43 -12.38
C ASN A 277 8.14 -14.98 -12.39
N GLU A 278 8.34 -16.26 -12.12
CA GLU A 278 9.65 -16.92 -12.18
C GLU A 278 10.21 -16.91 -13.62
N VAL A 279 9.40 -17.24 -14.63
CA VAL A 279 9.81 -17.20 -16.04
C VAL A 279 10.15 -15.77 -16.51
N LEU A 280 9.35 -14.78 -16.11
CA LEU A 280 9.59 -13.38 -16.39
C LEU A 280 10.91 -12.91 -15.76
N LYS A 281 11.17 -13.25 -14.52
CA LYS A 281 12.41 -12.92 -13.81
C LYS A 281 13.65 -13.45 -14.55
N VAL A 282 13.66 -14.73 -14.93
CA VAL A 282 14.77 -15.35 -15.65
C VAL A 282 14.98 -14.71 -17.03
N ALA A 283 13.91 -14.42 -17.76
CA ALA A 283 14.01 -13.79 -19.07
C ALA A 283 14.56 -12.36 -18.98
N LEU A 284 14.16 -11.59 -17.98
CA LEU A 284 14.62 -10.23 -17.73
C LEU A 284 16.10 -10.21 -17.30
N GLU A 285 16.54 -11.15 -16.46
CA GLU A 285 17.96 -11.31 -16.09
C GLU A 285 18.83 -11.58 -17.31
N ASN A 286 18.38 -12.40 -18.24
CA ASN A 286 19.11 -12.70 -19.48
C ASN A 286 19.23 -11.46 -20.39
N VAL A 287 18.16 -10.67 -20.49
CA VAL A 287 18.16 -9.39 -21.25
C VAL A 287 19.12 -8.38 -20.60
N ALA A 288 19.07 -8.21 -19.29
CA ALA A 288 19.94 -7.30 -18.55
C ALA A 288 21.42 -7.68 -18.72
N ASN A 289 21.75 -8.98 -18.66
CA ASN A 289 23.12 -9.47 -18.90
C ASN A 289 23.59 -9.24 -20.33
N THR A 290 22.70 -9.32 -21.31
CA THR A 290 23.02 -9.06 -22.72
C THR A 290 23.29 -7.57 -22.99
N ILE A 291 22.60 -6.68 -22.29
CA ILE A 291 22.79 -5.21 -22.39
C ILE A 291 24.10 -4.78 -21.69
N LYS A 292 24.44 -5.37 -20.53
CA LYS A 292 25.70 -5.05 -19.81
C LYS A 292 26.98 -5.51 -20.51
N ASN A 293 26.86 -6.47 -21.45
CA ASN A 293 27.99 -7.04 -22.18
C ASN A 293 28.17 -6.44 -23.61
N LYS A 294 27.45 -5.38 -23.92
CA LYS A 294 27.61 -4.52 -25.11
C LYS A 294 28.13 -3.14 -24.72
#